data_b0c38e3e54cba527d70021c42ed4080f
#
_entry.id   b0c38e3e54cba527d70021c42ed4080f
#
_cell.length_a   1.000
_cell.length_b   1.000
_cell.length_c   1.000
_cell.angle_alpha   90.00
_cell.angle_beta   90.00
_cell.angle_gamma   90.00
#
_symmetry.space_group_name_H-M   'P 1'
#
loop_
_entity.id
_entity.type
_entity.pdbx_description
1 polymer ?
#
loop_
_entity_poly.entity_id
_entity_poly.type
_entity_poly.pdbx_seq_one_letter_code
_entity_poly.pdbx_strand_id
1 'polypeptide(L)'
;MKDLAKMFSFFGQYKTLIQDLIDHFRYENGNSFHSQELNLSFHERINKYDYNSPIRVIKECIENDISSTPTIGYRPLLLQKIKTELLSSRLNKFNDFKDNFNGLGISIHDISAQKISLLNFQKYPMGWSATIHFIAQDHFGLDVTDIKNKIYN
;
A
#
# COMPACT_ATOMS: atom_id res chain seq x y z
N MET A 1 14.43 -20.21 11.58
CA MET A 1 13.76 -18.98 11.11
C MET A 1 14.47 -17.70 11.49
N LYS A 2 14.76 -17.41 12.78
CA LYS A 2 15.51 -16.18 13.16
C LYS A 2 16.88 -16.07 12.47
N ASP A 3 17.57 -17.18 12.21
CA ASP A 3 18.87 -17.16 11.54
C ASP A 3 18.75 -16.97 10.02
N LEU A 4 17.66 -17.43 9.41
CA LEU A 4 17.33 -17.10 8.02
C LEU A 4 16.98 -15.61 7.87
N ALA A 5 16.18 -15.06 8.78
CA ALA A 5 15.88 -13.62 8.78
C ALA A 5 17.15 -12.76 8.94
N LYS A 6 18.15 -13.23 9.70
CA LYS A 6 19.45 -12.57 9.79
C LYS A 6 20.18 -12.51 8.45
N MET A 7 20.05 -13.49 7.60
CA MET A 7 20.70 -13.47 6.28
C MET A 7 20.04 -12.49 5.30
N PHE A 8 18.74 -12.25 5.40
CA PHE A 8 17.98 -11.37 4.49
C PHE A 8 17.83 -9.94 5.00
N SER A 9 18.03 -9.69 6.29
CA SER A 9 17.90 -8.36 6.90
C SER A 9 19.21 -7.79 7.46
N PHE A 10 20.37 -8.27 6.96
CA PHE A 10 21.67 -7.99 7.57
C PHE A 10 22.04 -6.51 7.62
N PHE A 11 21.56 -5.69 6.68
CA PHE A 11 21.95 -4.29 6.54
C PHE A 11 20.76 -3.33 6.38
N GLY A 12 19.54 -3.76 6.64
CA GLY A 12 18.36 -2.98 6.32
C GLY A 12 17.81 -2.18 7.48
N GLN A 13 17.28 -1.02 7.14
CA GLN A 13 16.48 -0.14 7.98
C GLN A 13 15.31 -0.90 8.67
N TYR A 14 14.78 -1.95 8.05
CA TYR A 14 13.61 -2.72 8.51
C TYR A 14 13.94 -3.99 9.29
N LYS A 15 15.15 -4.14 9.77
CA LYS A 15 15.57 -5.34 10.52
C LYS A 15 14.67 -5.64 11.73
N THR A 16 14.37 -4.61 12.53
CA THR A 16 13.50 -4.75 13.70
C THR A 16 12.08 -5.13 13.29
N LEU A 17 11.52 -4.44 12.32
CA LEU A 17 10.20 -4.72 11.76
C LEU A 17 10.05 -6.19 11.31
N ILE A 18 11.06 -6.73 10.61
CA ILE A 18 11.05 -8.12 10.15
C ILE A 18 11.13 -9.09 11.33
N GLN A 19 11.91 -8.78 12.35
CA GLN A 19 11.98 -9.59 13.56
C GLN A 19 10.64 -9.60 14.30
N ASP A 20 10.02 -8.44 14.46
CA ASP A 20 8.70 -8.29 15.09
C ASP A 20 7.63 -9.05 14.30
N LEU A 21 7.67 -8.99 12.98
CA LEU A 21 6.77 -9.73 12.11
C LEU A 21 6.93 -11.25 12.29
N ILE A 22 8.17 -11.75 12.35
CA ILE A 22 8.45 -13.17 12.59
C ILE A 22 7.97 -13.61 13.97
N ASP A 23 8.19 -12.81 15.00
CA ASP A 23 7.72 -13.13 16.35
C ASP A 23 6.20 -13.09 16.44
N HIS A 24 5.55 -12.14 15.76
CA HIS A 24 4.10 -12.09 15.61
C HIS A 24 3.52 -13.37 14.99
N PHE A 25 4.09 -13.84 13.89
CA PHE A 25 3.68 -15.13 13.27
C PHE A 25 3.81 -16.33 14.19
N ARG A 26 4.80 -16.30 15.09
CA ARG A 26 5.05 -17.44 15.99
C ARG A 26 4.11 -17.49 17.19
N TYR A 27 3.66 -16.32 17.65
CA TYR A 27 3.02 -16.21 18.96
C TYR A 27 1.60 -15.64 18.94
N GLU A 28 1.19 -14.95 17.87
CA GLU A 28 -0.07 -14.22 17.83
C GLU A 28 -1.24 -14.96 17.15
N ASN A 29 -1.10 -16.24 16.85
CA ASN A 29 -2.17 -17.13 16.40
C ASN A 29 -3.01 -16.60 15.22
N GLY A 30 -2.39 -15.91 14.27
CA GLY A 30 -3.06 -15.39 13.08
C GLY A 30 -3.76 -14.05 13.25
N ASN A 31 -3.53 -13.34 14.33
CA ASN A 31 -3.99 -11.95 14.47
C ASN A 31 -3.31 -11.04 13.45
N SER A 32 -3.92 -9.89 13.15
CA SER A 32 -3.36 -8.92 12.23
C SER A 32 -2.12 -8.25 12.83
N PHE A 33 -1.04 -8.18 12.05
CA PHE A 33 0.16 -7.43 12.40
C PHE A 33 0.01 -5.96 11.99
N HIS A 34 0.31 -5.06 12.92
CA HIS A 34 0.29 -3.62 12.69
C HIS A 34 1.61 -2.98 13.16
N SER A 35 2.20 -2.14 12.31
CA SER A 35 3.43 -1.43 12.62
C SER A 35 3.38 -0.01 12.08
N GLN A 36 3.81 0.96 12.89
CA GLN A 36 3.93 2.35 12.46
C GLN A 36 5.00 2.49 11.36
N GLU A 37 6.10 1.75 11.49
CA GLU A 37 7.18 1.74 10.50
C GLU A 37 6.69 1.21 9.15
N LEU A 38 5.88 0.16 9.16
CA LEU A 38 5.23 -0.36 7.96
C LEU A 38 4.28 0.66 7.34
N ASN A 39 3.47 1.34 8.16
CA ASN A 39 2.56 2.38 7.68
C ASN A 39 3.31 3.55 7.04
N LEU A 40 4.44 3.99 7.61
CA LEU A 40 5.27 5.04 7.03
C LEU A 40 5.89 4.60 5.70
N SER A 41 6.43 3.39 5.63
CA SER A 41 6.99 2.82 4.40
C SER A 41 5.95 2.71 3.29
N PHE A 42 4.74 2.32 3.63
CA PHE A 42 3.63 2.25 2.69
C PHE A 42 3.17 3.64 2.24
N HIS A 43 3.12 4.61 3.16
CA HIS A 43 2.82 6.00 2.84
C HIS A 43 3.82 6.58 1.84
N GLU A 44 5.12 6.39 2.06
CA GLU A 44 6.17 6.81 1.11
C GLU A 44 5.98 6.14 -0.25
N ARG A 45 5.64 4.85 -0.26
CA ARG A 45 5.42 4.08 -1.48
C ARG A 45 4.22 4.58 -2.27
N ILE A 46 3.10 4.86 -1.63
CA ILE A 46 1.88 5.40 -2.27
C ILE A 46 2.14 6.77 -2.89
N ASN A 47 2.95 7.61 -2.23
CA ASN A 47 3.27 8.95 -2.71
C ASN A 47 4.37 8.96 -3.78
N LYS A 48 5.03 7.85 -4.04
CA LYS A 48 5.98 7.74 -5.14
C LYS A 48 5.25 7.97 -6.47
N TYR A 49 5.83 8.83 -7.31
CA TYR A 49 5.27 9.11 -8.62
C TYR A 49 5.26 7.83 -9.46
N ASP A 50 4.07 7.33 -9.73
CA ASP A 50 3.82 6.20 -10.61
C ASP A 50 2.59 6.51 -11.47
N TYR A 51 2.68 6.15 -12.73
CA TYR A 51 1.65 6.43 -13.75
C TYR A 51 0.29 5.82 -13.40
N ASN A 52 0.29 4.66 -12.75
CA ASN A 52 -0.91 3.89 -12.43
C ASN A 52 -1.23 3.92 -10.92
N SER A 53 -0.63 4.82 -10.15
CA SER A 53 -0.89 4.85 -8.70
C SER A 53 -2.31 5.33 -8.40
N PRO A 54 -2.99 4.73 -7.42
CA PRO A 54 -4.35 5.14 -7.03
C PRO A 54 -4.44 6.61 -6.65
N ILE A 55 -3.41 7.16 -6.03
CA ILE A 55 -3.39 8.57 -5.62
C ILE A 55 -3.40 9.51 -6.82
N ARG A 56 -2.69 9.15 -7.88
CA ARG A 56 -2.68 9.92 -9.12
C ARG A 56 -4.03 9.86 -9.81
N VAL A 57 -4.60 8.68 -9.95
CA VAL A 57 -5.94 8.49 -10.53
C VAL A 57 -6.98 9.32 -9.81
N ILE A 58 -6.97 9.33 -8.47
CA ILE A 58 -7.90 10.14 -7.68
C ILE A 58 -7.68 11.63 -7.94
N LYS A 59 -6.44 12.11 -7.94
CA LYS A 59 -6.10 13.51 -8.23
C LYS A 59 -6.61 13.93 -9.60
N GLU A 60 -6.32 13.18 -10.64
CA GLU A 60 -6.75 13.48 -12.02
C GLU A 60 -8.28 13.48 -12.14
N CYS A 61 -8.97 12.56 -11.51
CA CYS A 61 -10.44 12.56 -11.49
C CYS A 61 -11.01 13.81 -10.85
N ILE A 62 -10.45 14.24 -9.71
CA ILE A 62 -10.91 15.45 -9.00
C ILE A 62 -10.60 16.70 -9.82
N GLU A 63 -9.39 16.83 -10.35
CA GLU A 63 -8.96 17.98 -11.14
C GLU A 63 -9.84 18.17 -12.39
N ASN A 64 -10.11 17.09 -13.10
CA ASN A 64 -10.98 17.09 -14.27
C ASN A 64 -12.43 17.46 -13.91
N ASP A 65 -12.96 16.97 -12.79
CA ASP A 65 -14.31 17.27 -12.34
C ASP A 65 -14.44 18.72 -11.89
N ILE A 66 -13.46 19.24 -11.15
CA ILE A 66 -13.45 20.64 -10.70
C ILE A 66 -13.36 21.60 -11.89
N SER A 67 -12.57 21.28 -12.89
CA SER A 67 -12.42 22.11 -14.11
C SER A 67 -13.69 22.15 -14.93
N SER A 68 -14.47 21.06 -14.96
CA SER A 68 -15.68 20.94 -15.78
C SER A 68 -16.93 21.52 -15.10
N THR A 69 -16.95 21.63 -13.77
CA THR A 69 -18.16 21.99 -13.03
C THR A 69 -17.88 22.86 -11.79
N PRO A 70 -18.34 24.09 -11.76
CA PRO A 70 -18.03 25.04 -10.67
C PRO A 70 -18.80 24.80 -9.36
N THR A 71 -19.72 23.84 -9.30
CA THR A 71 -20.59 23.63 -8.13
C THR A 71 -19.89 22.92 -6.98
N ILE A 72 -20.10 23.44 -5.77
CA ILE A 72 -19.62 22.88 -4.49
C ILE A 72 -20.65 21.85 -4.00
N GLY A 73 -20.22 20.69 -3.54
CA GLY A 73 -21.09 19.71 -2.87
C GLY A 73 -20.72 18.24 -3.11
N TYR A 74 -21.44 17.35 -2.44
CA TYR A 74 -21.34 15.91 -2.62
C TYR A 74 -21.68 15.53 -4.06
N ARG A 75 -20.76 14.81 -4.73
CA ARG A 75 -20.88 14.44 -6.14
C ARG A 75 -20.85 12.91 -6.30
N PRO A 76 -22.01 12.27 -6.35
CA PRO A 76 -22.07 10.83 -6.56
C PRO A 76 -21.39 10.39 -7.87
N LEU A 77 -21.51 11.19 -8.92
CA LEU A 77 -20.88 10.91 -10.22
C LEU A 77 -19.34 10.95 -10.16
N LEU A 78 -18.76 11.89 -9.41
CA LEU A 78 -17.31 11.93 -9.20
C LEU A 78 -16.83 10.68 -8.47
N LEU A 79 -17.51 10.26 -7.40
CA LEU A 79 -17.17 9.05 -6.66
C LEU A 79 -17.29 7.80 -7.53
N GLN A 80 -18.32 7.72 -8.35
CA GLN A 80 -18.49 6.61 -9.28
C GLN A 80 -17.37 6.60 -10.35
N LYS A 81 -17.01 7.75 -10.89
CA LYS A 81 -15.88 7.89 -11.82
C LYS A 81 -14.58 7.45 -11.18
N ILE A 82 -14.26 7.96 -9.99
CA ILE A 82 -13.06 7.56 -9.24
C ILE A 82 -13.05 6.04 -9.05
N LYS A 83 -14.17 5.45 -8.63
CA LYS A 83 -14.28 4.00 -8.45
C LYS A 83 -13.99 3.23 -9.73
N THR A 84 -14.51 3.67 -10.86
CA THR A 84 -14.31 3.02 -12.17
C THR A 84 -12.84 3.13 -12.61
N GLU A 85 -12.24 4.32 -12.51
CA GLU A 85 -10.85 4.56 -12.90
C GLU A 85 -9.86 3.81 -11.98
N LEU A 86 -10.19 3.66 -10.69
CA LEU A 86 -9.36 2.90 -9.75
C LEU A 86 -9.26 1.41 -10.09
N LEU A 87 -10.21 0.84 -10.84
CA LEU A 87 -10.14 -0.56 -11.28
C LEU A 87 -8.94 -0.82 -12.21
N SER A 88 -8.47 0.21 -12.92
CA SER A 88 -7.28 0.15 -13.77
C SER A 88 -5.99 0.53 -13.05
N SER A 89 -6.08 1.07 -11.84
CA SER A 89 -4.91 1.47 -11.06
C SER A 89 -4.20 0.25 -10.44
N ARG A 90 -2.94 0.45 -10.09
CA ARG A 90 -2.14 -0.56 -9.39
C ARG A 90 -1.57 0.01 -8.12
N LEU A 91 -1.75 -0.70 -7.01
CA LEU A 91 -1.03 -0.38 -5.79
C LEU A 91 0.48 -0.53 -5.99
N ASN A 92 1.22 0.44 -5.49
CA ASN A 92 2.67 0.38 -5.49
C ASN A 92 3.14 -0.74 -4.57
N LYS A 93 3.80 -1.75 -5.14
CA LYS A 93 4.34 -2.89 -4.41
C LYS A 93 5.73 -2.59 -3.87
N PHE A 94 6.18 -3.35 -2.88
CA PHE A 94 7.56 -3.35 -2.39
C PHE A 94 8.43 -4.27 -3.25
N ASN A 95 8.63 -3.91 -4.51
CA ASN A 95 9.36 -4.70 -5.50
C ASN A 95 10.54 -3.96 -6.13
N ASP A 96 10.93 -2.82 -5.60
CA ASP A 96 12.13 -2.12 -6.03
C ASP A 96 13.39 -2.89 -5.58
N PHE A 97 14.51 -2.65 -6.25
CA PHE A 97 15.80 -3.24 -5.88
C PHE A 97 16.15 -3.03 -4.40
N LYS A 98 15.83 -1.87 -3.84
CA LYS A 98 16.00 -1.57 -2.41
C LYS A 98 15.22 -2.54 -1.51
N ASP A 99 14.01 -2.91 -1.91
CA ASP A 99 13.12 -3.73 -1.10
C ASP A 99 13.63 -5.16 -0.97
N ASN A 100 14.32 -5.65 -1.99
CA ASN A 100 14.98 -6.97 -1.97
C ASN A 100 16.15 -7.01 -0.98
N PHE A 101 16.86 -5.88 -0.81
CA PHE A 101 18.00 -5.80 0.11
C PHE A 101 17.60 -5.48 1.55
N ASN A 102 16.54 -4.71 1.75
CA ASN A 102 16.08 -4.36 3.09
C ASN A 102 15.11 -5.39 3.69
N GLY A 103 14.78 -6.45 2.96
CA GLY A 103 13.90 -7.54 3.37
C GLY A 103 12.41 -7.23 3.28
N LEU A 104 12.02 -5.99 2.99
CA LEU A 104 10.62 -5.59 2.97
C LEU A 104 9.87 -6.24 1.81
N GLY A 105 10.48 -6.31 0.61
CA GLY A 105 9.90 -6.94 -0.56
C GLY A 105 9.77 -8.46 -0.47
N ILE A 106 10.51 -9.09 0.46
CA ILE A 106 10.38 -10.52 0.74
C ILE A 106 9.26 -10.78 1.76
N SER A 107 9.11 -9.86 2.72
CA SER A 107 8.15 -10.01 3.81
C SER A 107 6.75 -9.52 3.45
N ILE A 108 6.64 -8.55 2.53
CA ILE A 108 5.37 -7.90 2.15
C ILE A 108 5.39 -7.69 0.64
N HIS A 109 4.79 -8.60 -0.10
CA HIS A 109 4.86 -8.59 -1.57
C HIS A 109 3.51 -8.55 -2.28
N ASP A 110 2.46 -9.09 -1.69
CA ASP A 110 1.14 -9.18 -2.31
C ASP A 110 0.11 -8.22 -1.71
N ILE A 111 0.51 -6.95 -1.58
CA ILE A 111 -0.37 -5.93 -1.03
C ILE A 111 -1.60 -5.75 -1.92
N SER A 112 -2.76 -5.85 -1.30
CA SER A 112 -4.04 -5.47 -1.90
C SER A 112 -4.69 -4.33 -1.13
N ALA A 113 -5.29 -3.36 -1.84
CA ALA A 113 -6.10 -2.35 -1.19
C ALA A 113 -7.44 -2.96 -0.79
N GLN A 114 -7.72 -2.92 0.50
CA GLN A 114 -9.01 -3.35 1.03
C GLN A 114 -10.04 -2.22 0.98
N LYS A 115 -9.58 -0.99 1.22
CA LYS A 115 -10.46 0.17 1.25
C LYS A 115 -9.69 1.46 0.97
N ILE A 116 -10.27 2.29 0.09
CA ILE A 116 -9.81 3.67 -0.14
C ILE A 116 -10.97 4.59 0.21
N SER A 117 -10.74 5.54 1.10
CA SER A 117 -11.73 6.50 1.54
C SER A 117 -11.25 7.93 1.28
N LEU A 118 -12.09 8.73 0.62
CA LEU A 118 -11.87 10.16 0.43
C LEU A 118 -12.55 10.91 1.58
N LEU A 119 -11.74 11.57 2.40
CA LEU A 119 -12.18 12.30 3.59
C LEU A 119 -11.86 13.79 3.43
N ASN A 120 -12.63 14.64 4.15
CA ASN A 120 -12.35 16.07 4.26
C ASN A 120 -12.11 16.77 2.92
N PHE A 121 -12.90 16.41 1.90
CA PHE A 121 -12.78 17.06 0.60
C PHE A 121 -13.27 18.50 0.66
N GLN A 122 -12.39 19.47 0.33
CA GLN A 122 -12.68 20.89 0.33
C GLN A 122 -12.22 21.51 -0.98
N LYS A 123 -13.08 22.35 -1.57
CA LYS A 123 -12.74 23.16 -2.75
C LYS A 123 -12.46 24.58 -2.35
N TYR A 124 -11.43 25.16 -2.95
CA TYR A 124 -11.02 26.56 -2.80
C TYR A 124 -11.06 27.26 -4.16
N PRO A 125 -11.01 28.61 -4.20
CA PRO A 125 -10.97 29.35 -5.47
C PRO A 125 -9.80 28.94 -6.38
N MET A 126 -8.66 28.61 -5.79
CA MET A 126 -7.41 28.30 -6.51
C MET A 126 -7.01 26.82 -6.44
N GLY A 127 -7.91 25.95 -5.95
CA GLY A 127 -7.55 24.53 -5.84
C GLY A 127 -8.50 23.73 -4.95
N TRP A 128 -7.98 22.64 -4.42
CA TRP A 128 -8.72 21.75 -3.54
C TRP A 128 -7.79 21.03 -2.54
N SER A 129 -8.36 20.54 -1.46
CA SER A 129 -7.67 19.63 -0.55
C SER A 129 -8.56 18.43 -0.20
N ALA A 130 -7.94 17.30 0.07
CA ALA A 130 -8.62 16.11 0.55
C ALA A 130 -7.67 15.26 1.38
N THR A 131 -8.24 14.50 2.30
CA THR A 131 -7.55 13.42 3.01
C THR A 131 -7.97 12.10 2.36
N ILE A 132 -7.00 11.33 1.91
CA ILE A 132 -7.24 9.99 1.36
C ILE A 132 -6.70 8.98 2.36
N HIS A 133 -7.59 8.10 2.82
CA HIS A 133 -7.25 7.03 3.75
C HIS A 133 -7.20 5.70 2.99
N PHE A 134 -6.04 5.06 3.01
CA PHE A 134 -5.82 3.74 2.44
C PHE A 134 -5.77 2.71 3.56
N ILE A 135 -6.51 1.62 3.39
CA ILE A 135 -6.32 0.39 4.16
C ILE A 135 -5.82 -0.66 3.17
N ALA A 136 -4.64 -1.15 3.40
CA ALA A 136 -4.01 -2.19 2.59
C ALA A 136 -3.66 -3.37 3.49
N GLN A 137 -3.75 -4.57 2.97
CA GLN A 137 -3.40 -5.79 3.67
C GLN A 137 -2.51 -6.65 2.78
N ASP A 138 -1.62 -7.37 3.40
CA ASP A 138 -0.92 -8.49 2.80
C ASP A 138 -1.25 -9.75 3.60
N HIS A 139 -1.41 -10.87 2.91
CA HIS A 139 -1.65 -12.16 3.53
C HIS A 139 -0.34 -12.94 3.46
N PHE A 140 0.30 -13.08 4.61
CA PHE A 140 1.45 -13.96 4.69
C PHE A 140 1.00 -15.41 4.64
N GLY A 141 1.33 -16.09 3.56
CA GLY A 141 1.06 -17.49 3.37
C GLY A 141 2.03 -18.08 2.34
N LEU A 142 2.39 -19.32 2.51
CA LEU A 142 3.05 -20.08 1.45
C LEU A 142 1.98 -20.43 0.42
N ASP A 143 2.07 -19.88 -0.76
CA ASP A 143 1.21 -20.29 -1.85
C ASP A 143 1.67 -21.64 -2.46
N VAL A 144 0.89 -22.17 -3.39
CA VAL A 144 1.22 -23.46 -4.03
C VAL A 144 2.53 -23.38 -4.81
N THR A 145 2.93 -22.20 -5.24
CA THR A 145 4.18 -21.96 -5.97
C THR A 145 5.36 -22.00 -5.01
N ASP A 146 5.22 -21.41 -3.83
CA ASP A 146 6.24 -21.45 -2.77
C ASP A 146 6.48 -22.87 -2.27
N ILE A 147 5.40 -23.64 -2.06
CA ILE A 147 5.49 -25.04 -1.62
C ILE A 147 6.20 -25.92 -2.65
N LYS A 148 6.04 -25.65 -3.94
CA LYS A 148 6.71 -26.38 -5.03
C LYS A 148 8.15 -25.95 -5.26
N ASN A 149 8.57 -24.85 -4.69
CA ASN A 149 9.92 -24.34 -4.87
C ASN A 149 10.90 -25.16 -4.00
N LYS A 150 11.89 -25.80 -4.64
CA LYS A 150 12.91 -26.63 -3.96
C LYS A 150 13.75 -25.90 -2.91
N ILE A 151 13.65 -24.58 -2.80
CA ILE A 151 14.35 -23.78 -1.79
C ILE A 151 13.68 -23.92 -0.41
N TYR A 152 12.41 -24.31 -0.37
CA TYR A 152 11.63 -24.44 0.88
C TYR A 152 11.39 -25.89 1.31
N ASN A 153 11.89 -26.85 0.57
CA ASN A 153 11.83 -28.30 0.91
C ASN A 153 13.19 -28.83 1.40
#